data_bb7a83fcce815ba64ffd9809943d4226
#
_entry.id   bb7a83fcce815ba64ffd9809943d4226
#
_cell.length_a   1.000
_cell.length_b   1.000
_cell.length_c   1.000
_cell.angle_alpha   90.00
_cell.angle_beta   90.00
_cell.angle_gamma   90.00
#
_symmetry.space_group_name_H-M   'P 1'
#
loop_
_entity.id
_entity.type
_entity.pdbx_description
1 polymer ?
#
loop_
_entity_poly.entity_id
_entity_poly.type
_entity_poly.pdbx_seq_one_letter_code
_entity_poly.pdbx_strand_id
1 'polypeptide(L)'
;IDGVPQLRLRRGGTVKLSPAIREVDRTNAIKSVRFDQIAPFMRDIRVISPSEFEGLPYIIANEELRLNATYSDVTYARGLDARVGEEYIVARVLSIYDSIGDPAETRRVEPQPSWPKAQNVWDHDESLYDPTLPWNERPKNPIGYEMVEVSRVRVKQTGDISVLDVIRDRTEIKPGDFILPVSDQGYDEVFYPSAMENTPEGLRVLATSGQKGGVGLYQIVAINGGSRQGIQPGHVFSAYRSGLKTKDRTKYRYGSFAKDAEVQLPAVYDGLIMVFRTFDEISYGMVMKGERVVLEFDTLRHPDKTEM
;
A
#
# COMPACT_ATOMS: atom_id res chain seq x y z
N ILE A 1 -15.98 33.42 -38.73
CA ILE A 1 -16.30 32.84 -37.40
C ILE A 1 -15.02 32.99 -36.57
N ASP A 2 -14.74 34.23 -36.11
CA ASP A 2 -13.48 34.58 -35.50
C ASP A 2 -13.73 35.16 -34.11
N GLY A 3 -13.60 34.34 -33.11
CA GLY A 3 -13.75 34.69 -31.71
C GLY A 3 -12.44 34.69 -30.94
N VAL A 4 -11.35 35.15 -31.52
CA VAL A 4 -10.07 35.29 -30.81
C VAL A 4 -9.96 36.71 -30.23
N PRO A 5 -9.87 36.87 -28.88
CA PRO A 5 -9.70 38.20 -28.29
C PRO A 5 -8.37 38.85 -28.74
N GLN A 6 -8.45 40.05 -29.30
CA GLN A 6 -7.28 40.83 -29.70
C GLN A 6 -7.05 41.96 -28.70
N LEU A 7 -5.88 42.00 -28.10
CA LEU A 7 -5.43 43.12 -27.27
C LEU A 7 -4.62 44.11 -28.12
N ARG A 8 -5.17 45.34 -28.26
CA ARG A 8 -4.45 46.44 -28.94
C ARG A 8 -3.59 47.19 -27.92
N LEU A 9 -2.28 47.01 -28.04
CA LEU A 9 -1.34 47.83 -27.26
C LEU A 9 -1.19 49.23 -27.85
N ARG A 10 -1.06 50.27 -27.01
CA ARG A 10 -1.00 51.70 -27.36
C ARG A 10 0.19 52.12 -28.23
N ARG A 11 1.07 51.21 -28.67
CA ARG A 11 2.21 51.45 -29.53
C ARG A 11 2.22 50.57 -30.80
N GLY A 12 1.09 50.44 -31.45
CA GLY A 12 1.03 49.95 -32.81
C GLY A 12 1.34 48.47 -33.05
N GLY A 13 1.45 47.65 -32.04
CA GLY A 13 1.66 46.19 -32.18
C GLY A 13 0.39 45.43 -31.80
N THR A 14 -0.10 44.55 -32.68
CA THR A 14 -1.17 43.62 -32.38
C THR A 14 -0.54 42.32 -31.90
N VAL A 15 -0.77 41.94 -30.62
CA VAL A 15 -0.36 40.63 -30.08
C VAL A 15 -1.52 39.67 -30.27
N LYS A 16 -1.36 38.65 -31.09
CA LYS A 16 -2.29 37.59 -31.28
C LYS A 16 -2.05 36.56 -30.15
N LEU A 17 -2.92 36.53 -29.16
CA LEU A 17 -2.93 35.48 -28.14
C LEU A 17 -3.63 34.24 -28.75
N SER A 18 -2.87 33.30 -29.22
CA SER A 18 -3.38 31.96 -29.51
C SER A 18 -3.46 31.20 -28.19
N PRO A 19 -4.61 30.59 -27.83
CA PRO A 19 -4.58 29.62 -26.77
C PRO A 19 -3.65 28.49 -27.24
N ALA A 20 -2.52 28.34 -26.56
CA ALA A 20 -1.64 27.21 -26.80
C ALA A 20 -2.35 25.96 -26.29
N ILE A 21 -3.09 25.30 -27.17
CA ILE A 21 -3.52 23.93 -26.90
C ILE A 21 -2.25 23.11 -26.92
N ARG A 22 -1.79 22.73 -25.76
CA ARG A 22 -0.70 21.75 -25.65
C ARG A 22 -1.28 20.40 -26.05
N GLU A 23 -1.02 19.97 -27.26
CA GLU A 23 -1.23 18.58 -27.64
C GLU A 23 -0.25 17.75 -26.80
N VAL A 24 -0.76 17.18 -25.72
CA VAL A 24 -0.06 16.13 -25.00
C VAL A 24 -0.38 14.84 -25.71
N ASP A 25 0.65 14.19 -26.23
CA ASP A 25 0.51 12.88 -26.86
C ASP A 25 -0.27 11.92 -25.93
N ARG A 26 -1.46 11.51 -26.34
CA ARG A 26 -2.31 10.57 -25.59
C ARG A 26 -1.69 9.17 -25.48
N THR A 27 -0.57 8.92 -26.12
CA THR A 27 0.17 7.65 -26.01
C THR A 27 0.68 7.37 -24.60
N ASN A 28 0.78 8.39 -23.74
CA ASN A 28 1.19 8.26 -22.35
C ASN A 28 0.04 8.27 -21.35
N ALA A 29 -1.20 8.47 -21.78
CA ALA A 29 -2.35 8.47 -20.88
C ALA A 29 -2.61 7.04 -20.36
N ILE A 30 -2.69 6.90 -19.03
CA ILE A 30 -3.16 5.66 -18.40
C ILE A 30 -4.65 5.50 -18.75
N LYS A 31 -5.01 4.32 -19.20
CA LYS A 31 -6.41 3.98 -19.45
C LYS A 31 -7.15 3.77 -18.13
N SER A 32 -8.46 4.06 -18.11
CA SER A 32 -9.30 3.68 -16.99
C SER A 32 -9.26 2.16 -16.77
N VAL A 33 -9.30 1.74 -15.52
CA VAL A 33 -9.26 0.34 -15.12
C VAL A 33 -10.63 -0.07 -14.59
N ARG A 34 -11.14 -1.17 -15.09
CA ARG A 34 -12.40 -1.73 -14.62
C ARG A 34 -12.19 -2.53 -13.35
N PHE A 35 -13.19 -2.49 -12.47
CA PHE A 35 -13.17 -3.22 -11.21
C PHE A 35 -12.87 -4.71 -11.37
N ASP A 36 -13.40 -5.36 -12.42
CA ASP A 36 -13.20 -6.79 -12.69
C ASP A 36 -11.71 -7.18 -12.84
N GLN A 37 -10.86 -6.25 -13.29
CA GLN A 37 -9.42 -6.46 -13.42
C GLN A 37 -8.69 -6.40 -12.05
N ILE A 38 -9.24 -5.64 -11.10
CA ILE A 38 -8.65 -5.42 -9.78
C ILE A 38 -9.33 -6.29 -8.71
N ALA A 39 -10.56 -6.73 -8.96
CA ALA A 39 -11.39 -7.48 -8.01
C ALA A 39 -10.68 -8.67 -7.33
N PRO A 40 -9.84 -9.47 -8.00
CA PRO A 40 -9.12 -10.56 -7.35
C PRO A 40 -8.20 -10.09 -6.21
N PHE A 41 -7.70 -8.86 -6.30
CA PHE A 41 -6.76 -8.26 -5.33
C PHE A 41 -7.46 -7.43 -4.25
N MET A 42 -8.75 -7.15 -4.42
CA MET A 42 -9.52 -6.31 -3.48
C MET A 42 -10.31 -7.12 -2.46
N ARG A 43 -10.61 -8.36 -2.79
CA ARG A 43 -11.39 -9.23 -1.91
C ARG A 43 -10.52 -9.58 -0.72
N ASP A 44 -11.02 -9.53 0.45
CA ASP A 44 -10.48 -10.25 1.59
C ASP A 44 -9.34 -9.59 2.38
N ILE A 45 -8.68 -8.55 1.85
CA ILE A 45 -7.56 -7.87 2.52
C ILE A 45 -8.04 -6.54 3.08
N ARG A 46 -7.72 -6.25 4.34
CA ARG A 46 -7.92 -4.97 5.00
C ARG A 46 -6.64 -4.52 5.67
N VAL A 47 -6.38 -3.23 5.64
CA VAL A 47 -5.37 -2.61 6.51
C VAL A 47 -6.10 -1.83 7.57
N ILE A 48 -5.81 -2.12 8.82
CA ILE A 48 -6.36 -1.42 9.97
C ILE A 48 -5.25 -0.65 10.69
N SER A 49 -5.63 0.44 11.33
CA SER A 49 -4.70 1.26 12.10
C SER A 49 -4.22 0.55 13.38
N PRO A 50 -3.06 0.92 13.93
CA PRO A 50 -2.60 0.35 15.20
C PRO A 50 -3.59 0.55 16.35
N SER A 51 -4.27 1.70 16.39
CA SER A 51 -5.26 2.00 17.43
C SER A 51 -6.50 1.11 17.34
N GLU A 52 -6.92 0.74 16.12
CA GLU A 52 -8.02 -0.21 15.92
C GLU A 52 -7.60 -1.63 16.29
N PHE A 53 -6.36 -1.99 15.96
CA PHE A 53 -5.83 -3.33 16.22
C PHE A 53 -5.78 -3.69 17.71
N GLU A 54 -5.36 -2.76 18.56
CA GLU A 54 -5.22 -2.97 20.01
C GLU A 54 -6.54 -3.35 20.70
N GLY A 55 -7.67 -2.94 20.15
CA GLY A 55 -9.01 -3.20 20.71
C GLY A 55 -9.77 -4.38 20.07
N LEU A 56 -9.18 -5.10 19.14
CA LEU A 56 -9.89 -6.15 18.40
C LEU A 56 -10.22 -7.37 19.28
N PRO A 57 -11.47 -7.88 19.21
CA PRO A 57 -11.79 -9.19 19.73
C PRO A 57 -11.06 -10.29 18.97
N TYR A 58 -10.79 -11.39 19.63
CA TYR A 58 -9.98 -12.48 19.07
C TYR A 58 -10.50 -13.87 19.46
N ILE A 59 -10.15 -14.86 18.65
CA ILE A 59 -10.46 -16.27 18.89
C ILE A 59 -9.52 -16.84 19.95
N ILE A 60 -10.08 -17.43 21.00
CA ILE A 60 -9.30 -18.04 22.10
C ILE A 60 -9.15 -19.56 21.94
N ALA A 61 -10.15 -20.20 21.38
CA ALA A 61 -10.17 -21.65 21.20
C ALA A 61 -11.24 -22.08 20.19
N ASN A 62 -11.08 -23.27 19.64
CA ASN A 62 -12.08 -23.95 18.85
C ASN A 62 -12.73 -25.08 19.66
N GLU A 63 -13.84 -25.60 19.18
CA GLU A 63 -14.56 -26.70 19.81
C GLU A 63 -13.64 -27.91 20.08
N GLU A 64 -13.79 -28.53 21.21
CA GLU A 64 -12.94 -29.65 21.68
C GLU A 64 -11.43 -29.32 21.69
N LEU A 65 -11.07 -28.05 21.80
CA LEU A 65 -9.68 -27.56 21.75
C LEU A 65 -8.92 -27.98 20.48
N ARG A 66 -9.65 -28.14 19.39
CA ARG A 66 -9.03 -28.41 18.08
C ARG A 66 -8.13 -27.23 17.65
N LEU A 67 -7.06 -27.52 16.95
CA LEU A 67 -6.15 -26.49 16.43
C LEU A 67 -6.83 -25.59 15.38
N ASN A 68 -7.73 -26.19 14.60
CA ASN A 68 -8.40 -25.52 13.48
C ASN A 68 -9.92 -25.71 13.57
N ALA A 69 -10.67 -24.71 13.11
CA ALA A 69 -12.13 -24.80 12.90
C ALA A 69 -12.48 -24.44 11.45
N THR A 70 -13.46 -25.16 10.92
CA THR A 70 -13.97 -25.04 9.56
C THR A 70 -15.48 -24.82 9.56
N TYR A 71 -16.11 -24.80 8.38
CA TYR A 71 -17.56 -24.65 8.24
C TYR A 71 -18.33 -25.61 9.15
N SER A 72 -19.34 -25.06 9.83
CA SER A 72 -20.21 -25.77 10.79
C SER A 72 -19.58 -26.09 12.15
N ASP A 73 -18.30 -25.80 12.37
CA ASP A 73 -17.68 -25.89 13.68
C ASP A 73 -18.09 -24.72 14.60
N VAL A 74 -17.80 -24.85 15.88
CA VAL A 74 -18.00 -23.81 16.89
C VAL A 74 -16.62 -23.25 17.30
N THR A 75 -16.54 -21.94 17.45
CA THR A 75 -15.34 -21.27 17.95
C THR A 75 -15.70 -20.29 19.09
N TYR A 76 -14.72 -19.98 19.91
CA TYR A 76 -14.88 -19.16 21.12
C TYR A 76 -14.05 -17.89 21.01
N ALA A 77 -14.70 -16.75 21.29
CA ALA A 77 -14.07 -15.44 21.18
C ALA A 77 -14.10 -14.68 22.50
N ARG A 78 -13.11 -13.81 22.69
CA ARG A 78 -13.03 -12.85 23.80
C ARG A 78 -13.05 -11.41 23.28
N GLY A 79 -13.64 -10.52 24.10
CA GLY A 79 -13.68 -9.09 23.80
C GLY A 79 -14.71 -8.68 22.76
N LEU A 80 -15.62 -9.59 22.37
CA LEU A 80 -16.64 -9.30 21.36
C LEU A 80 -17.91 -8.77 22.03
N ASP A 81 -18.20 -7.47 21.81
CA ASP A 81 -19.48 -6.85 22.17
C ASP A 81 -20.43 -6.96 20.96
N ALA A 82 -21.34 -7.91 21.00
CA ALA A 82 -22.19 -8.26 19.87
C ALA A 82 -23.57 -8.78 20.33
N ARG A 83 -24.51 -8.87 19.40
CA ARG A 83 -25.84 -9.47 19.63
C ARG A 83 -25.90 -10.84 18.98
N VAL A 84 -26.70 -11.70 19.57
CA VAL A 84 -26.98 -13.02 18.99
C VAL A 84 -27.58 -12.88 17.60
N GLY A 85 -27.01 -13.61 16.63
CA GLY A 85 -27.39 -13.58 15.21
C GLY A 85 -26.58 -12.63 14.34
N GLU A 86 -25.79 -11.72 14.91
CA GLU A 86 -24.89 -10.86 14.14
C GLU A 86 -23.76 -11.66 13.51
N GLU A 87 -23.31 -11.19 12.34
CA GLU A 87 -22.25 -11.83 11.58
C GLU A 87 -20.98 -10.98 11.63
N TYR A 88 -19.85 -11.68 11.71
CA TYR A 88 -18.52 -11.09 11.76
C TYR A 88 -17.57 -11.81 10.81
N ILE A 89 -16.50 -11.12 10.45
CA ILE A 89 -15.37 -11.68 9.71
C ILE A 89 -14.32 -12.12 10.73
N VAL A 90 -13.81 -13.34 10.57
CA VAL A 90 -12.57 -13.76 11.21
C VAL A 90 -11.43 -13.44 10.26
N ALA A 91 -10.42 -12.74 10.75
CA ALA A 91 -9.29 -12.30 9.96
C ALA A 91 -7.96 -12.61 10.65
N ARG A 92 -6.95 -12.87 9.87
CA ARG A 92 -5.58 -13.14 10.31
C ARG A 92 -4.66 -12.04 9.86
N VAL A 93 -3.71 -11.63 10.72
CA VAL A 93 -2.64 -10.69 10.34
C VAL A 93 -1.74 -11.36 9.31
N LEU A 94 -1.55 -10.69 8.20
CA LEU A 94 -0.75 -11.16 7.08
C LEU A 94 0.59 -10.42 7.00
N SER A 95 0.56 -9.10 7.23
CA SER A 95 1.72 -8.23 7.26
C SER A 95 1.54 -7.11 8.26
N ILE A 96 2.65 -6.62 8.80
CA ILE A 96 2.68 -5.43 9.62
C ILE A 96 3.53 -4.40 8.88
N TYR A 97 2.94 -3.25 8.59
CA TYR A 97 3.65 -2.13 7.98
C TYR A 97 4.24 -1.26 9.08
N ASP A 98 5.54 -1.05 9.03
CA ASP A 98 6.25 -0.19 9.98
C ASP A 98 6.66 1.12 9.30
N SER A 99 6.79 2.20 10.08
CA SER A 99 7.26 3.47 9.55
C SER A 99 8.70 3.30 9.05
N ILE A 100 8.92 3.68 7.80
CA ILE A 100 10.26 3.71 7.24
C ILE A 100 10.93 4.98 7.76
N GLY A 101 11.96 4.84 8.60
CA GLY A 101 12.86 5.92 8.91
C GLY A 101 13.48 6.50 7.63
N ASP A 102 13.99 7.73 7.66
CA ASP A 102 14.56 8.35 6.45
C ASP A 102 15.69 7.48 5.87
N PRO A 103 15.54 6.91 4.69
CA PRO A 103 16.59 6.10 4.07
C PRO A 103 17.85 6.91 3.74
N ALA A 104 17.78 8.26 3.78
CA ALA A 104 18.94 9.12 3.59
C ALA A 104 19.92 9.04 4.77
N GLU A 105 19.49 8.63 5.96
CA GLU A 105 20.35 8.42 7.12
C GLU A 105 21.01 7.04 7.15
N THR A 106 20.52 6.07 6.39
CA THR A 106 21.15 4.75 6.31
C THR A 106 22.27 4.76 5.28
N ARG A 107 23.48 4.89 5.79
CA ARG A 107 24.73 4.62 5.08
C ARG A 107 24.82 3.14 4.67
N ARG A 108 24.33 2.77 3.56
CA ARG A 108 24.32 1.50 2.83
C ARG A 108 22.92 1.01 2.59
N VAL A 109 22.57 1.06 1.33
CA VAL A 109 21.45 0.29 0.79
C VAL A 109 21.94 -1.16 0.61
N GLU A 110 22.25 -1.82 1.70
CA GLU A 110 22.03 -3.24 1.82
C GLU A 110 20.80 -3.37 2.71
N PRO A 111 19.79 -4.16 2.34
CA PRO A 111 18.70 -4.44 3.24
C PRO A 111 19.33 -5.03 4.49
N GLN A 112 19.38 -4.20 5.56
CA GLN A 112 19.79 -4.69 6.86
C GLN A 112 18.85 -5.84 7.21
N PRO A 113 19.36 -6.99 7.66
CA PRO A 113 18.51 -8.12 8.08
C PRO A 113 17.55 -7.77 9.23
N SER A 114 17.70 -6.61 9.84
CA SER A 114 16.90 -6.09 10.96
C SER A 114 15.75 -5.16 10.57
N TRP A 115 15.59 -4.86 9.29
CA TRP A 115 14.36 -4.21 8.87
C TRP A 115 13.28 -5.29 8.91
N PRO A 116 12.15 -5.06 9.61
CA PRO A 116 11.01 -5.91 9.43
C PRO A 116 10.68 -5.85 7.94
N LYS A 117 11.08 -6.88 7.23
CA LYS A 117 10.65 -7.07 5.87
C LYS A 117 9.13 -7.03 5.98
N ALA A 118 8.47 -6.17 5.21
CA ALA A 118 7.11 -6.44 4.84
C ALA A 118 7.18 -7.85 4.24
N GLN A 119 6.92 -8.85 5.07
CA GLN A 119 6.96 -10.24 4.63
C GLN A 119 5.84 -10.29 3.62
N ASN A 120 6.18 -10.68 2.42
CA ASN A 120 5.29 -10.62 1.29
C ASN A 120 3.98 -11.28 1.65
N VAL A 121 2.91 -10.50 1.64
CA VAL A 121 1.52 -10.89 1.79
C VAL A 121 1.14 -12.10 0.93
N TRP A 122 1.95 -12.38 -0.06
CA TRP A 122 1.76 -13.37 -1.10
C TRP A 122 2.56 -14.65 -0.90
N ASP A 123 3.54 -14.66 -0.02
CA ASP A 123 4.17 -15.89 0.47
C ASP A 123 3.30 -16.42 1.61
N HIS A 124 2.61 -17.50 1.36
CA HIS A 124 1.73 -18.22 2.29
C HIS A 124 2.46 -18.82 3.50
N ASP A 125 3.45 -18.13 4.03
CA ASP A 125 4.14 -18.61 5.22
C ASP A 125 3.38 -18.21 6.48
N GLU A 126 3.11 -19.21 7.28
CA GLU A 126 2.17 -19.20 8.41
C GLU A 126 2.60 -18.20 9.48
N SER A 127 1.66 -17.31 9.82
CA SER A 127 1.65 -16.44 11.00
C SER A 127 2.80 -15.44 11.17
N LEU A 128 2.62 -14.28 10.56
CA LEU A 128 3.46 -13.09 10.81
C LEU A 128 3.25 -12.48 12.19
N TYR A 129 2.09 -12.71 12.79
CA TYR A 129 1.81 -12.33 14.16
C TYR A 129 1.97 -13.54 15.06
N ASP A 130 3.20 -13.78 15.47
CA ASP A 130 3.50 -14.66 16.59
C ASP A 130 3.62 -13.78 17.85
N PRO A 131 2.66 -13.87 18.78
CA PRO A 131 2.77 -13.15 20.05
C PRO A 131 3.96 -13.63 20.89
N THR A 132 4.58 -14.75 20.53
CA THR A 132 5.78 -15.31 21.18
C THR A 132 7.06 -14.74 20.59
N LEU A 133 7.00 -13.96 19.49
CA LEU A 133 8.19 -13.30 18.94
C LEU A 133 8.85 -12.45 20.02
N PRO A 134 10.18 -12.54 20.17
CA PRO A 134 10.94 -11.67 21.06
C PRO A 134 10.57 -10.21 20.82
N TRP A 135 10.42 -9.43 21.86
CA TRP A 135 10.02 -8.02 21.80
C TRP A 135 10.89 -7.16 20.87
N ASN A 136 12.15 -7.54 20.68
CA ASN A 136 13.10 -6.88 19.77
C ASN A 136 12.85 -7.17 18.28
N GLU A 137 12.02 -8.15 17.97
CA GLU A 137 11.62 -8.50 16.60
C GLU A 137 10.23 -7.96 16.24
N ARG A 138 9.52 -7.36 17.21
CA ARG A 138 8.24 -6.71 16.97
C ARG A 138 8.44 -5.36 16.27
N PRO A 139 7.53 -4.98 15.36
CA PRO A 139 7.54 -3.65 14.76
C PRO A 139 7.55 -2.58 15.85
N LYS A 140 8.41 -1.58 15.70
CA LYS A 140 8.59 -0.51 16.72
C LYS A 140 7.57 0.61 16.54
N ASN A 141 7.24 0.92 15.30
CA ASN A 141 6.32 2.00 14.93
C ASN A 141 5.37 1.52 13.83
N PRO A 142 4.45 0.60 14.13
CA PRO A 142 3.52 0.11 13.13
C PRO A 142 2.62 1.24 12.65
N ILE A 143 2.43 1.35 11.33
CA ILE A 143 1.51 2.28 10.68
C ILE A 143 0.26 1.58 10.17
N GLY A 144 0.25 0.25 10.13
CA GLY A 144 -0.91 -0.53 9.75
C GLY A 144 -0.68 -2.03 9.84
N TYR A 145 -1.77 -2.74 10.09
CA TYR A 145 -1.83 -4.20 10.12
C TYR A 145 -2.66 -4.66 8.93
N GLU A 146 -2.04 -5.38 8.03
CA GLU A 146 -2.73 -6.00 6.93
C GLU A 146 -3.33 -7.32 7.38
N MET A 147 -4.63 -7.47 7.16
CA MET A 147 -5.41 -8.62 7.60
C MET A 147 -6.14 -9.26 6.43
N VAL A 148 -6.14 -10.57 6.38
CA VAL A 148 -6.88 -11.36 5.39
C VAL A 148 -8.10 -12.01 6.04
N GLU A 149 -9.25 -11.97 5.33
CA GLU A 149 -10.45 -12.72 5.75
C GLU A 149 -10.19 -14.23 5.62
N VAL A 150 -10.25 -14.95 6.73
CA VAL A 150 -10.13 -16.41 6.76
C VAL A 150 -11.48 -17.09 6.80
N SER A 151 -12.47 -16.48 7.47
CA SER A 151 -13.78 -17.10 7.67
C SER A 151 -14.86 -16.07 8.01
N ARG A 152 -16.12 -16.49 8.01
CA ARG A 152 -17.24 -15.75 8.58
C ARG A 152 -17.91 -16.56 9.67
N VAL A 153 -18.29 -15.87 10.72
CA VAL A 153 -18.93 -16.45 11.91
C VAL A 153 -20.21 -15.71 12.23
N ARG A 154 -21.14 -16.43 12.90
CA ARG A 154 -22.37 -15.85 13.44
C ARG A 154 -22.41 -16.06 14.95
N VAL A 155 -22.79 -15.02 15.67
CA VAL A 155 -22.89 -15.05 17.12
C VAL A 155 -24.04 -15.94 17.54
N LYS A 156 -23.74 -17.04 18.29
CA LYS A 156 -24.72 -17.97 18.87
C LYS A 156 -25.05 -17.61 20.29
N GLN A 157 -24.06 -17.21 21.06
CA GLN A 157 -24.20 -16.79 22.45
C GLN A 157 -23.19 -15.69 22.78
N THR A 158 -23.63 -14.74 23.58
CA THR A 158 -22.79 -13.62 24.08
C THR A 158 -22.42 -13.82 25.54
N GLY A 159 -21.29 -13.27 25.97
CA GLY A 159 -20.77 -13.33 27.33
C GLY A 159 -19.33 -12.83 27.38
N ASP A 160 -18.63 -13.02 28.50
CA ASP A 160 -17.17 -12.77 28.60
C ASP A 160 -16.43 -13.59 27.55
N ILE A 161 -16.94 -14.79 27.28
CA ILE A 161 -16.57 -15.63 26.14
C ILE A 161 -17.82 -15.79 25.27
N SER A 162 -17.74 -15.30 24.05
CA SER A 162 -18.80 -15.44 23.05
C SER A 162 -18.65 -16.76 22.29
N VAL A 163 -19.77 -17.40 21.99
CA VAL A 163 -19.81 -18.64 21.18
C VAL A 163 -20.24 -18.28 19.78
N LEU A 164 -19.46 -18.72 18.79
CA LEU A 164 -19.64 -18.37 17.38
C LEU A 164 -19.76 -19.64 16.54
N ASP A 165 -20.77 -19.69 15.67
CA ASP A 165 -20.90 -20.73 14.64
C ASP A 165 -20.18 -20.30 13.37
N VAL A 166 -19.33 -21.14 12.79
CA VAL A 166 -18.65 -20.89 11.53
C VAL A 166 -19.62 -21.11 10.36
N ILE A 167 -19.99 -20.02 9.68
CA ILE A 167 -21.02 -20.05 8.63
C ILE A 167 -20.44 -20.07 7.22
N ARG A 168 -19.17 -19.70 7.06
CA ARG A 168 -18.42 -19.74 5.80
C ARG A 168 -16.94 -19.77 6.11
N ASP A 169 -16.20 -20.63 5.49
CA ASP A 169 -14.74 -20.69 5.55
C ASP A 169 -14.11 -20.50 4.17
N ARG A 170 -12.93 -19.91 4.18
CA ARG A 170 -11.99 -19.86 3.04
C ARG A 170 -10.74 -20.59 3.42
N THR A 171 -10.30 -20.38 4.65
CA THR A 171 -9.24 -21.11 5.33
C THR A 171 -9.70 -21.41 6.75
N GLU A 172 -9.01 -22.30 7.42
CA GLU A 172 -9.30 -22.71 8.78
C GLU A 172 -9.07 -21.58 9.78
N ILE A 173 -9.99 -21.46 10.77
CA ILE A 173 -9.86 -20.55 11.91
C ILE A 173 -8.87 -21.15 12.89
N LYS A 174 -7.95 -20.32 13.39
CA LYS A 174 -6.98 -20.69 14.42
C LYS A 174 -7.17 -19.83 15.68
N PRO A 175 -6.85 -20.34 16.88
CA PRO A 175 -6.70 -19.50 18.06
C PRO A 175 -5.69 -18.38 17.79
N GLY A 176 -6.05 -17.14 18.18
CA GLY A 176 -5.26 -15.94 17.85
C GLY A 176 -5.72 -15.18 16.61
N ASP A 177 -6.63 -15.71 15.79
CA ASP A 177 -7.28 -14.95 14.73
C ASP A 177 -8.20 -13.86 15.33
N PHE A 178 -8.34 -12.74 14.65
CA PHE A 178 -9.08 -11.57 15.11
C PHE A 178 -10.48 -11.51 14.50
N ILE A 179 -11.36 -10.76 15.14
CA ILE A 179 -12.74 -10.61 14.68
C ILE A 179 -12.95 -9.16 14.24
N LEU A 180 -13.49 -8.98 13.04
CA LEU A 180 -13.78 -7.69 12.43
C LEU A 180 -15.27 -7.61 12.04
N PRO A 181 -15.85 -6.41 12.07
CA PRO A 181 -17.20 -6.23 11.55
C PRO A 181 -17.25 -6.51 10.05
N VAL A 182 -18.38 -7.06 9.59
CA VAL A 182 -18.63 -7.17 8.15
C VAL A 182 -18.73 -5.77 7.58
N SER A 183 -17.92 -5.44 6.59
CA SER A 183 -17.97 -4.17 5.89
C SER A 183 -18.48 -4.40 4.47
N ASP A 184 -19.60 -3.79 4.17
CA ASP A 184 -20.15 -3.70 2.81
C ASP A 184 -19.60 -2.45 2.12
N GLN A 185 -18.25 -2.31 2.05
CA GLN A 185 -17.68 -1.24 1.23
C GLN A 185 -17.93 -1.56 -0.23
N GLY A 186 -18.84 -0.81 -0.85
CA GLY A 186 -19.02 -0.81 -2.28
C GLY A 186 -17.74 -0.26 -2.94
N TYR A 187 -17.37 -0.86 -4.04
CA TYR A 187 -16.25 -0.37 -4.85
C TYR A 187 -16.79 0.28 -6.11
N ASP A 188 -16.08 1.30 -6.58
CA ASP A 188 -16.38 1.90 -7.87
C ASP A 188 -16.21 0.87 -9.00
N GLU A 189 -17.13 0.87 -9.94
CA GLU A 189 -17.06 -0.06 -11.10
C GLU A 189 -15.89 0.25 -12.03
N VAL A 190 -15.45 1.51 -12.05
CA VAL A 190 -14.38 2.01 -12.93
C VAL A 190 -13.52 3.01 -12.18
N PHE A 191 -12.22 2.83 -12.24
CA PHE A 191 -11.23 3.76 -11.69
C PHE A 191 -10.69 4.66 -12.80
N TYR A 192 -10.86 5.97 -12.62
CA TYR A 192 -10.38 6.99 -13.55
C TYR A 192 -9.05 7.55 -13.09
N PRO A 193 -7.98 7.46 -13.91
CA PRO A 193 -6.70 8.02 -13.55
C PRO A 193 -6.77 9.53 -13.40
N SER A 194 -6.25 10.03 -12.29
CA SER A 194 -6.14 11.46 -11.99
C SER A 194 -4.81 11.77 -11.30
N ALA A 195 -4.25 12.96 -11.58
CA ALA A 195 -3.08 13.42 -10.85
C ALA A 195 -3.52 14.12 -9.55
N MET A 196 -2.82 13.86 -8.47
CA MET A 196 -3.02 14.56 -7.22
C MET A 196 -2.35 15.95 -7.30
N GLU A 197 -3.07 17.05 -7.02
CA GLU A 197 -2.53 18.41 -7.13
C GLU A 197 -1.27 18.62 -6.27
N ASN A 198 -1.33 18.14 -5.04
CA ASN A 198 -0.24 18.25 -4.08
C ASN A 198 0.18 16.84 -3.63
N THR A 199 1.19 16.29 -4.26
CA THR A 199 1.75 14.99 -3.83
C THR A 199 2.47 15.14 -2.49
N PRO A 200 2.15 14.33 -1.47
CA PRO A 200 2.84 14.38 -0.19
C PRO A 200 4.34 14.10 -0.35
N GLU A 201 5.15 14.83 0.42
CA GLU A 201 6.58 14.55 0.50
C GLU A 201 6.84 13.21 1.21
N GLY A 202 7.88 12.51 0.80
CA GLY A 202 8.26 11.23 1.40
C GLY A 202 7.40 10.04 0.99
N LEU A 203 6.50 10.21 0.02
CA LEU A 203 5.68 9.11 -0.49
C LEU A 203 6.55 8.06 -1.19
N ARG A 204 6.38 6.79 -0.82
CA ARG A 204 7.22 5.68 -1.29
C ARG A 204 6.44 4.38 -1.41
N VAL A 205 7.01 3.45 -2.15
CA VAL A 205 6.58 2.06 -2.15
C VAL A 205 7.05 1.39 -0.86
N LEU A 206 6.11 0.86 -0.06
CA LEU A 206 6.38 0.14 1.19
C LEU A 206 6.71 -1.32 0.94
N ALA A 207 5.91 -1.96 0.10
CA ALA A 207 6.01 -3.38 -0.18
C ALA A 207 5.53 -3.67 -1.60
N THR A 208 5.98 -4.78 -2.14
CA THR A 208 5.62 -5.26 -3.46
C THR A 208 4.99 -6.65 -3.36
N SER A 209 4.01 -6.95 -4.23
CA SER A 209 3.37 -8.27 -4.31
C SER A 209 4.26 -9.34 -4.96
N GLY A 210 5.46 -8.99 -5.41
CA GLY A 210 6.42 -9.89 -6.02
C GLY A 210 7.46 -10.40 -5.03
N GLN A 211 7.99 -11.60 -5.28
CA GLN A 211 9.16 -12.08 -4.56
C GLN A 211 10.37 -11.19 -4.86
N LYS A 212 11.39 -11.21 -4.01
CA LYS A 212 12.65 -10.43 -4.07
C LYS A 212 13.09 -10.08 -5.50
N GLY A 213 12.84 -8.85 -5.94
CA GLY A 213 13.23 -8.40 -7.30
C GLY A 213 12.35 -7.32 -7.89
N GLY A 214 11.31 -6.89 -7.17
CA GLY A 214 10.38 -5.85 -7.62
C GLY A 214 9.22 -6.38 -8.44
N VAL A 215 8.33 -5.46 -8.82
CA VAL A 215 7.08 -5.76 -9.53
C VAL A 215 7.03 -5.08 -10.88
N GLY A 216 6.39 -5.75 -11.82
CA GLY A 216 6.14 -5.27 -13.17
C GLY A 216 4.69 -4.84 -13.40
N LEU A 217 4.32 -4.76 -14.67
CA LEU A 217 2.99 -4.34 -15.12
C LEU A 217 1.88 -5.18 -14.49
N TYR A 218 0.82 -4.51 -14.03
CA TYR A 218 -0.37 -5.08 -13.37
C TYR A 218 -0.12 -5.81 -12.06
N GLN A 219 1.06 -5.66 -11.47
CA GLN A 219 1.32 -6.14 -10.12
C GLN A 219 1.07 -5.03 -9.09
N ILE A 220 0.89 -5.43 -7.83
CA ILE A 220 0.44 -4.57 -6.75
C ILE A 220 1.60 -4.12 -5.88
N VAL A 221 1.48 -2.89 -5.40
CA VAL A 221 2.38 -2.28 -4.42
C VAL A 221 1.57 -1.69 -3.28
N ALA A 222 2.12 -1.73 -2.08
CA ALA A 222 1.67 -0.92 -0.95
C ALA A 222 2.46 0.39 -0.92
N ILE A 223 1.78 1.47 -0.56
CA ILE A 223 2.31 2.85 -0.54
C ILE A 223 2.16 3.40 0.87
N ASN A 224 3.17 4.12 1.40
CA ASN A 224 3.17 4.76 2.72
C ASN A 224 2.35 6.07 2.77
N GLY A 225 1.19 6.07 2.16
CA GLY A 225 0.28 7.19 2.17
C GLY A 225 -1.15 6.72 2.00
N GLY A 226 -2.07 7.37 2.69
CA GLY A 226 -3.47 6.98 2.73
C GLY A 226 -4.43 8.17 2.67
N SER A 227 -5.65 7.95 3.14
CA SER A 227 -6.71 8.95 3.14
C SER A 227 -6.36 10.18 3.99
N ARG A 228 -5.57 10.02 5.06
CA ARG A 228 -5.09 11.14 5.88
C ARG A 228 -4.21 12.10 5.11
N GLN A 229 -3.48 11.64 4.11
CA GLN A 229 -2.69 12.46 3.19
C GLN A 229 -3.50 12.90 1.95
N GLY A 230 -4.79 12.62 1.90
CA GLY A 230 -5.68 12.99 0.79
C GLY A 230 -5.56 12.08 -0.43
N ILE A 231 -4.92 10.92 -0.29
CA ILE A 231 -4.85 9.94 -1.39
C ILE A 231 -6.21 9.28 -1.56
N GLN A 232 -6.62 9.12 -2.82
CA GLN A 232 -7.91 8.53 -3.20
C GLN A 232 -7.71 7.50 -4.31
N PRO A 233 -8.63 6.54 -4.45
CA PRO A 233 -8.65 5.65 -5.61
C PRO A 233 -8.70 6.44 -6.92
N GLY A 234 -7.89 6.03 -7.90
CA GLY A 234 -7.70 6.74 -9.17
C GLY A 234 -6.46 7.65 -9.19
N HIS A 235 -5.91 8.06 -8.04
CA HIS A 235 -4.68 8.86 -8.04
C HIS A 235 -3.51 8.07 -8.66
N VAL A 236 -2.72 8.78 -9.46
CA VAL A 236 -1.58 8.23 -10.19
C VAL A 236 -0.30 8.87 -9.71
N PHE A 237 0.74 8.07 -9.54
CA PHE A 237 2.08 8.50 -9.15
C PHE A 237 3.13 7.92 -10.08
N SER A 238 4.20 8.68 -10.32
CA SER A 238 5.42 8.21 -10.97
C SER A 238 6.38 7.63 -9.96
N ALA A 239 6.81 6.40 -10.16
CA ALA A 239 7.81 5.73 -9.33
C ALA A 239 9.22 6.02 -9.84
N TYR A 240 10.08 6.44 -8.94
CA TYR A 240 11.48 6.74 -9.19
C TYR A 240 12.38 6.00 -8.21
N ARG A 241 13.33 5.28 -8.75
CA ARG A 241 14.41 4.67 -7.99
C ARG A 241 15.45 5.73 -7.65
N SER A 242 15.81 5.84 -6.39
CA SER A 242 16.90 6.72 -5.95
C SER A 242 18.20 6.34 -6.65
N GLY A 243 18.89 7.35 -7.17
CA GLY A 243 20.19 7.13 -7.79
C GLY A 243 21.20 6.53 -6.81
N LEU A 244 22.10 5.73 -7.31
CA LEU A 244 23.17 5.13 -6.50
C LEU A 244 24.21 6.20 -6.14
N LYS A 245 24.78 6.13 -4.94
CA LYS A 245 25.95 6.90 -4.57
C LYS A 245 27.19 6.21 -5.13
N THR A 246 28.00 6.98 -5.84
CA THR A 246 29.27 6.50 -6.41
C THR A 246 30.39 7.49 -6.13
N LYS A 247 31.64 7.05 -6.30
CA LYS A 247 32.79 7.95 -6.15
C LYS A 247 33.29 8.43 -7.50
N ASP A 248 33.39 9.74 -7.68
CA ASP A 248 34.05 10.34 -8.85
C ASP A 248 35.57 10.13 -8.77
N ARG A 249 36.03 9.02 -9.32
CA ARG A 249 37.46 8.65 -9.34
C ARG A 249 38.25 9.47 -10.38
N THR A 250 37.58 10.17 -11.27
CA THR A 250 38.23 10.97 -12.29
C THR A 250 38.65 12.31 -11.74
N LYS A 251 37.75 12.99 -11.04
CA LYS A 251 37.99 14.27 -10.38
C LYS A 251 38.94 14.14 -9.18
N TYR A 252 38.85 13.04 -8.43
CA TYR A 252 39.57 12.80 -7.17
C TYR A 252 40.58 11.64 -7.28
N ARG A 253 41.50 11.73 -8.28
CA ARG A 253 42.42 10.66 -8.67
C ARG A 253 43.42 10.25 -7.56
N TYR A 254 43.66 11.11 -6.57
CA TYR A 254 44.62 10.91 -5.48
C TYR A 254 43.99 11.29 -4.12
N GLY A 255 43.00 10.56 -3.67
CA GLY A 255 42.41 10.83 -2.37
C GLY A 255 41.19 9.96 -2.08
N SER A 256 41.45 8.71 -1.71
CA SER A 256 40.36 7.78 -1.37
C SER A 256 39.56 8.14 -0.12
N PHE A 257 39.89 9.24 0.56
CA PHE A 257 39.27 9.69 1.81
C PHE A 257 38.44 10.98 1.69
N ALA A 258 38.37 11.59 0.52
CA ALA A 258 37.59 12.82 0.37
C ALA A 258 36.10 12.48 0.37
N LYS A 259 35.37 12.94 1.38
CA LYS A 259 33.88 12.92 1.41
C LYS A 259 33.29 13.60 0.16
N ASP A 260 34.01 14.57 -0.38
CA ASP A 260 33.63 15.33 -1.57
C ASP A 260 33.70 14.55 -2.88
N ALA A 261 34.27 13.33 -2.85
CA ALA A 261 34.32 12.45 -4.03
C ALA A 261 33.01 11.65 -4.22
N GLU A 262 32.15 11.64 -3.24
CA GLU A 262 30.88 10.91 -3.31
C GLU A 262 29.87 11.72 -4.12
N VAL A 263 29.36 11.12 -5.19
CA VAL A 263 28.38 11.74 -6.10
C VAL A 263 27.12 10.90 -6.09
N GLN A 264 25.98 11.57 -5.90
CA GLN A 264 24.66 10.98 -6.06
C GLN A 264 24.30 10.97 -7.54
N LEU A 265 24.03 9.78 -8.11
CA LEU A 265 23.50 9.67 -9.45
C LEU A 265 22.03 10.15 -9.49
N PRO A 266 21.54 10.63 -10.63
CA PRO A 266 20.15 11.04 -10.77
C PRO A 266 19.19 9.87 -10.51
N ALA A 267 18.00 10.19 -10.04
CA ALA A 267 16.92 9.23 -9.89
C ALA A 267 16.47 8.70 -11.26
N VAL A 268 16.06 7.44 -11.29
CA VAL A 268 15.65 6.74 -12.52
C VAL A 268 14.16 6.48 -12.47
N TYR A 269 13.45 6.82 -13.52
CA TYR A 269 12.03 6.51 -13.67
C TYR A 269 11.83 5.02 -13.90
N ASP A 270 10.94 4.41 -13.11
CA ASP A 270 10.62 2.99 -13.20
C ASP A 270 9.22 2.74 -13.78
N GLY A 271 8.21 3.56 -13.44
CA GLY A 271 6.86 3.37 -13.96
C GLY A 271 5.79 4.28 -13.38
N LEU A 272 4.54 4.03 -13.76
CA LEU A 272 3.34 4.70 -13.22
C LEU A 272 2.53 3.72 -12.39
N ILE A 273 2.12 4.17 -11.22
CA ILE A 273 1.29 3.42 -10.28
C ILE A 273 -0.04 4.15 -10.12
N MET A 274 -1.15 3.44 -10.25
CA MET A 274 -2.48 3.97 -9.97
C MET A 274 -3.02 3.34 -8.69
N VAL A 275 -3.47 4.18 -7.77
CA VAL A 275 -4.12 3.76 -6.52
C VAL A 275 -5.51 3.21 -6.85
N PHE A 276 -5.84 2.05 -6.27
CA PHE A 276 -7.16 1.44 -6.40
C PHE A 276 -7.87 1.23 -5.06
N ARG A 277 -7.10 1.26 -3.96
CA ARG A 277 -7.65 1.13 -2.60
C ARG A 277 -6.85 1.98 -1.63
N THR A 278 -7.58 2.68 -0.75
CA THR A 278 -6.97 3.58 0.23
C THR A 278 -7.48 3.25 1.62
N PHE A 279 -6.57 3.22 2.57
CA PHE A 279 -6.79 3.13 4.01
C PHE A 279 -6.28 4.41 4.67
N ASP A 280 -6.25 4.48 5.99
CA ASP A 280 -5.87 5.69 6.72
C ASP A 280 -4.46 6.17 6.39
N GLU A 281 -3.46 5.30 6.54
CA GLU A 281 -2.03 5.61 6.39
C GLU A 281 -1.39 4.91 5.19
N ILE A 282 -2.09 3.98 4.55
CA ILE A 282 -1.57 3.10 3.51
C ILE A 282 -2.54 3.09 2.33
N SER A 283 -2.01 2.95 1.13
CA SER A 283 -2.81 2.70 -0.06
C SER A 283 -2.23 1.55 -0.88
N TYR A 284 -3.09 0.87 -1.62
CA TYR A 284 -2.67 -0.09 -2.62
C TYR A 284 -2.78 0.50 -4.01
N GLY A 285 -1.70 0.35 -4.76
CA GLY A 285 -1.60 0.75 -6.15
C GLY A 285 -1.25 -0.42 -7.06
N MET A 286 -1.56 -0.27 -8.33
CA MET A 286 -1.20 -1.20 -9.38
C MET A 286 -0.26 -0.51 -10.37
N VAL A 287 0.78 -1.20 -10.80
CA VAL A 287 1.69 -0.70 -11.84
C VAL A 287 0.97 -0.70 -13.18
N MET A 288 0.64 0.47 -13.70
CA MET A 288 -0.11 0.66 -14.93
C MET A 288 0.76 0.80 -16.16
N LYS A 289 1.98 1.30 -15.97
CA LYS A 289 3.00 1.42 -17.01
C LYS A 289 4.35 1.24 -16.33
N GLY A 290 5.22 0.42 -16.89
CA GLY A 290 6.56 0.17 -16.37
C GLY A 290 7.58 0.23 -17.50
N GLU A 291 8.64 1.00 -17.32
CA GLU A 291 9.85 0.94 -18.13
C GLU A 291 10.86 -0.03 -17.50
N ARG A 292 10.75 -0.16 -16.19
CA ARG A 292 11.54 -1.06 -15.34
C ARG A 292 10.66 -1.68 -14.26
N VAL A 293 11.23 -2.58 -13.48
CA VAL A 293 10.57 -3.12 -12.28
C VAL A 293 10.53 -2.05 -11.19
N VAL A 294 9.39 -1.88 -10.57
CA VAL A 294 9.21 -1.03 -9.39
C VAL A 294 9.71 -1.80 -8.16
N LEU A 295 10.53 -1.16 -7.35
CA LEU A 295 11.12 -1.75 -6.15
C LEU A 295 10.52 -1.16 -4.88
N GLU A 296 10.71 -1.87 -3.78
CA GLU A 296 10.49 -1.31 -2.45
C GLU A 296 11.38 -0.07 -2.25
N PHE A 297 10.84 0.93 -1.57
CA PHE A 297 11.45 2.23 -1.31
C PHE A 297 11.61 3.16 -2.52
N ASP A 298 11.11 2.79 -3.70
CA ASP A 298 11.01 3.74 -4.80
C ASP A 298 10.18 4.95 -4.38
N THR A 299 10.68 6.14 -4.68
CA THR A 299 10.01 7.41 -4.34
C THR A 299 8.87 7.66 -5.33
N LEU A 300 7.72 8.04 -4.80
CA LEU A 300 6.55 8.37 -5.59
C LEU A 300 6.41 9.87 -5.75
N ARG A 301 6.20 10.34 -6.98
CA ARG A 301 6.10 11.75 -7.35
C ARG A 301 4.89 11.99 -8.23
N HIS A 302 4.55 13.27 -8.40
CA HIS A 302 3.50 13.68 -9.33
C HIS A 302 3.79 13.18 -10.76
N PRO A 303 2.79 12.61 -11.46
CA PRO A 303 3.04 11.96 -12.76
C PRO A 303 3.54 12.91 -13.85
N ASP A 304 3.15 14.19 -13.80
CA ASP A 304 3.48 15.18 -14.82
C ASP A 304 4.64 16.11 -14.44
N LYS A 305 5.17 16.02 -13.22
CA LYS A 305 6.32 16.82 -12.78
C LYS A 305 7.60 16.03 -13.02
N THR A 306 8.15 16.17 -14.23
CA THR A 306 9.53 15.76 -14.51
C THR A 306 10.44 16.83 -13.94
N GLU A 307 11.16 16.56 -12.86
CA GLU A 307 12.29 17.42 -12.48
C GLU A 307 13.38 17.30 -13.54
N MET A 308 13.69 18.46 -14.13
CA MET A 308 14.87 18.61 -14.99
C MET A 308 16.13 18.67 -14.12
#